data_5c9218f768e04064605f9dd4ede9215d
#
_entry.id   5c9218f768e04064605f9dd4ede9215d
#
_cell.length_a   1.000
_cell.length_b   1.000
_cell.length_c   1.000
_cell.angle_alpha   90.00
_cell.angle_beta   90.00
_cell.angle_gamma   90.00
#
_symmetry.space_group_name_H-M   'P 1'
#
loop_
_entity.id
_entity.type
_entity.pdbx_description
1 polymer ?
#
loop_
_entity_poly.entity_id
_entity_poly.type
_entity_poly.pdbx_seq_one_letter_code
_entity_poly.pdbx_strand_id
1 'polypeptide(L)'
;QFRYDDDTVSRRLKSICSEQLKEICKPAYSELVHRNFVTLLLNNGEAALTLGNRLRILNNGCECFPMMFGDLKNAGKFIHIEIFGIESGELFEQLFAILSERVSAGVEVRVIFDSVGSRALKIRDVERMRTAGIEAYSYMPVWLPHFANKFNYRNHRKIVVIDGEVGYT
;
A
#
# COMPACT_ATOMS: atom_id res chain seq x y z
N GLN A 1 -7.36 3.97 18.25
CA GLN A 1 -8.12 2.79 17.80
C GLN A 1 -8.97 3.25 16.63
N PHE A 2 -8.52 2.96 15.37
CA PHE A 2 -9.35 3.23 14.20
C PHE A 2 -10.51 2.24 14.22
N ARG A 3 -11.70 2.72 14.56
CA ARG A 3 -12.94 2.07 14.16
C ARG A 3 -13.24 2.59 12.75
N TYR A 4 -12.97 1.80 11.75
CA TYR A 4 -13.61 2.02 10.47
C TYR A 4 -15.09 1.76 10.70
N ASP A 5 -15.91 2.75 10.37
CA ASP A 5 -17.32 2.53 10.12
C ASP A 5 -17.40 1.68 8.84
N ASP A 6 -17.64 0.38 9.02
CA ASP A 6 -17.71 -0.60 7.93
C ASP A 6 -18.67 -0.13 6.81
N ASP A 7 -19.71 0.61 7.16
CA ASP A 7 -20.67 1.14 6.21
C ASP A 7 -20.10 2.25 5.32
N THR A 8 -19.20 3.08 5.85
CA THR A 8 -18.56 4.16 5.08
C THR A 8 -17.52 3.60 4.12
N VAL A 9 -16.71 2.63 4.56
CA VAL A 9 -15.73 1.95 3.72
C VAL A 9 -16.45 1.16 2.61
N SER A 10 -17.48 0.40 2.96
CA SER A 10 -18.26 -0.39 2.01
C SER A 10 -18.95 0.49 0.96
N ARG A 11 -19.53 1.63 1.36
CA ARG A 11 -20.13 2.59 0.41
C ARG A 11 -19.10 3.18 -0.54
N ARG A 12 -17.91 3.54 -0.04
CA ARG A 12 -16.84 4.10 -0.87
C ARG A 12 -16.29 3.07 -1.86
N LEU A 13 -16.08 1.83 -1.42
CA LEU A 13 -15.69 0.73 -2.31
C LEU A 13 -16.73 0.47 -3.39
N LYS A 14 -18.00 0.41 -3.03
CA LYS A 14 -19.10 0.25 -4.01
C LYS A 14 -19.16 1.40 -5.02
N SER A 15 -18.91 2.64 -4.59
CA SER A 15 -18.84 3.79 -5.49
C SER A 15 -17.67 3.63 -6.48
N ILE A 16 -16.47 3.30 -6.00
CA ILE A 16 -15.30 3.08 -6.84
C ILE A 16 -15.54 1.93 -7.83
N CYS A 17 -16.06 0.79 -7.37
CA CYS A 17 -16.40 -0.34 -8.23
C CYS A 17 -17.45 0.04 -9.29
N SER A 18 -18.46 0.85 -8.93
CA SER A 18 -19.48 1.29 -9.89
C SER A 18 -18.92 2.23 -10.96
N GLU A 19 -17.99 3.09 -10.60
CA GLU A 19 -17.29 3.96 -11.57
C GLU A 19 -16.41 3.15 -12.50
N GLN A 20 -15.66 2.20 -11.98
CA GLN A 20 -14.83 1.28 -12.76
C GLN A 20 -15.68 0.41 -13.71
N LEU A 21 -16.86 -0.04 -13.26
CA LEU A 21 -17.81 -0.77 -14.10
C LEU A 21 -18.28 0.05 -15.30
N LYS A 22 -18.54 1.34 -15.12
CA LYS A 22 -18.89 2.24 -16.22
C LYS A 22 -17.78 2.34 -17.26
N GLU A 23 -16.52 2.36 -16.81
CA GLU A 23 -15.37 2.35 -17.72
C GLU A 23 -15.30 1.05 -18.55
N ILE A 24 -15.52 -0.13 -17.92
CA ILE A 24 -15.50 -1.44 -18.60
C ILE A 24 -16.61 -1.58 -19.63
N CYS A 25 -17.72 -0.87 -19.47
CA CYS A 25 -18.82 -0.88 -20.44
C CYS A 25 -18.55 -0.05 -21.69
N LYS A 26 -17.42 0.67 -21.80
CA LYS A 26 -17.05 1.42 -23.00
C LYS A 26 -16.69 0.47 -24.16
N PRO A 27 -16.94 0.87 -25.42
CA PRO A 27 -16.68 0.03 -26.60
C PRO A 27 -15.23 -0.48 -26.69
N ALA A 28 -14.26 0.31 -26.23
CA ALA A 28 -12.84 -0.09 -26.20
C ALA A 28 -12.56 -1.39 -25.41
N TYR A 29 -13.44 -1.77 -24.50
CA TYR A 29 -13.33 -3.02 -23.74
C TYR A 29 -14.03 -4.21 -24.39
N SER A 30 -14.91 -3.98 -25.37
CA SER A 30 -15.64 -5.05 -26.07
C SER A 30 -14.75 -5.91 -26.97
N GLU A 31 -13.59 -5.38 -27.38
CA GLU A 31 -12.61 -6.04 -28.26
C GLU A 31 -11.54 -6.83 -27.49
N LEU A 32 -11.58 -6.86 -26.15
CA LEU A 32 -10.59 -7.58 -25.37
C LEU A 32 -10.74 -9.09 -25.52
N VAL A 33 -9.65 -9.74 -25.83
CA VAL A 33 -9.52 -11.17 -26.16
C VAL A 33 -10.00 -12.13 -25.06
N HIS A 34 -10.09 -11.67 -23.80
CA HIS A 34 -10.39 -12.51 -22.64
C HIS A 34 -11.59 -12.02 -21.82
N ARG A 35 -12.67 -11.65 -22.49
CA ARG A 35 -13.89 -11.12 -21.84
C ARG A 35 -14.40 -11.99 -20.68
N ASN A 36 -14.41 -13.31 -20.84
CA ASN A 36 -14.86 -14.24 -19.80
C ASN A 36 -13.96 -14.19 -18.55
N PHE A 37 -12.64 -14.06 -18.73
CA PHE A 37 -11.69 -13.93 -17.64
C PHE A 37 -11.85 -12.60 -16.89
N VAL A 38 -12.04 -11.51 -17.62
CA VAL A 38 -12.34 -10.19 -17.04
C VAL A 38 -13.63 -10.24 -16.22
N THR A 39 -14.68 -10.85 -16.77
CA THR A 39 -15.96 -11.02 -16.08
C THR A 39 -15.83 -11.87 -14.82
N LEU A 40 -15.02 -12.94 -14.87
CA LEU A 40 -14.72 -13.79 -13.72
C LEU A 40 -14.04 -13.01 -12.59
N LEU A 41 -13.00 -12.25 -12.92
CA LEU A 41 -12.26 -11.44 -11.93
C LEU A 41 -13.14 -10.35 -11.32
N LEU A 42 -13.99 -9.73 -12.14
CA LEU A 42 -14.92 -8.71 -11.68
C LEU A 42 -15.95 -9.30 -10.69
N ASN A 43 -16.57 -10.42 -11.05
CA ASN A 43 -17.65 -11.02 -10.26
C ASN A 43 -17.15 -11.70 -8.97
N ASN A 44 -15.95 -12.30 -8.98
CA ASN A 44 -15.43 -13.04 -7.84
C ASN A 44 -14.44 -12.24 -6.98
N GLY A 45 -13.77 -11.26 -7.55
CA GLY A 45 -12.71 -10.52 -6.89
C GLY A 45 -12.98 -9.03 -6.72
N GLU A 46 -14.14 -8.54 -7.19
CA GLU A 46 -14.43 -7.10 -7.31
C GLU A 46 -13.28 -6.34 -8.02
N ALA A 47 -12.51 -7.07 -8.85
CA ALA A 47 -11.34 -6.56 -9.53
C ALA A 47 -11.75 -6.02 -10.91
N ALA A 48 -11.89 -4.72 -11.00
CA ALA A 48 -12.19 -4.05 -12.25
C ALA A 48 -10.95 -3.98 -13.16
N LEU A 49 -11.17 -4.19 -14.45
CA LEU A 49 -10.11 -4.04 -15.45
C LEU A 49 -9.80 -2.55 -15.65
N THR A 50 -8.52 -2.21 -15.64
CA THR A 50 -8.03 -0.88 -15.99
C THR A 50 -7.16 -0.96 -17.25
N LEU A 51 -7.25 0.05 -18.10
CA LEU A 51 -6.43 0.19 -19.30
C LEU A 51 -5.41 1.32 -19.15
N GLY A 52 -4.42 1.33 -20.03
CA GLY A 52 -3.39 2.37 -20.06
C GLY A 52 -2.31 2.20 -19.00
N ASN A 53 -2.28 1.06 -18.32
CA ASN A 53 -1.23 0.75 -17.35
C ASN A 53 0.09 0.45 -18.06
N ARG A 54 1.19 0.90 -17.46
CA ARG A 54 2.55 0.49 -17.83
C ARG A 54 3.10 -0.40 -16.73
N LEU A 55 3.48 -1.62 -17.07
CA LEU A 55 4.09 -2.58 -16.14
C LEU A 55 5.59 -2.67 -16.39
N ARG A 56 6.37 -2.71 -15.33
CA ARG A 56 7.80 -3.04 -15.35
C ARG A 56 8.09 -4.11 -14.31
N ILE A 57 8.77 -5.17 -14.73
CA ILE A 57 9.25 -6.22 -13.81
C ILE A 57 10.62 -5.80 -13.30
N LEU A 58 10.78 -5.83 -11.96
CA LEU A 58 12.03 -5.57 -11.25
C LEU A 58 12.48 -6.87 -10.60
N ASN A 59 13.68 -7.35 -10.94
CA ASN A 59 14.08 -8.72 -10.59
C ASN A 59 14.60 -8.85 -9.14
N ASN A 60 15.03 -7.74 -8.53
CA ASN A 60 15.63 -7.76 -7.21
C ASN A 60 15.60 -6.39 -6.54
N GLY A 61 16.05 -6.34 -5.27
CA GLY A 61 16.09 -5.11 -4.49
C GLY A 61 17.04 -4.04 -5.05
N CYS A 62 18.12 -4.45 -5.73
CA CYS A 62 19.09 -3.52 -6.31
C CYS A 62 18.47 -2.72 -7.47
N GLU A 63 17.47 -3.28 -8.15
CA GLU A 63 16.70 -2.57 -9.17
C GLU A 63 15.52 -1.83 -8.54
N CYS A 64 14.83 -2.47 -7.60
CA CYS A 64 13.59 -1.96 -7.02
C CYS A 64 13.81 -0.72 -6.15
N PHE A 65 14.73 -0.78 -5.18
CA PHE A 65 14.87 0.31 -4.21
C PHE A 65 15.31 1.64 -4.82
N PRO A 66 16.31 1.70 -5.72
CA PRO A 66 16.67 2.97 -6.35
C PRO A 66 15.52 3.61 -7.14
N MET A 67 14.75 2.79 -7.87
CA MET A 67 13.58 3.28 -8.60
C MET A 67 12.49 3.78 -7.66
N MET A 68 12.09 2.95 -6.69
CA MET A 68 11.07 3.30 -5.72
C MET A 68 11.45 4.56 -4.94
N PHE A 69 12.69 4.67 -4.50
CA PHE A 69 13.16 5.87 -3.80
C PHE A 69 13.16 7.11 -4.70
N GLY A 70 13.47 6.94 -5.99
CA GLY A 70 13.34 8.01 -6.97
C GLY A 70 11.89 8.50 -7.11
N ASP A 71 10.94 7.58 -7.23
CA ASP A 71 9.53 7.92 -7.35
C ASP A 71 8.97 8.51 -6.04
N LEU A 72 9.36 7.97 -4.87
CA LEU A 72 8.99 8.53 -3.57
C LEU A 72 9.46 9.99 -3.40
N LYS A 73 10.68 10.33 -3.84
CA LYS A 73 11.20 11.71 -3.80
C LYS A 73 10.39 12.68 -4.66
N ASN A 74 9.74 12.18 -5.70
CA ASN A 74 8.94 12.99 -6.63
C ASN A 74 7.46 13.07 -6.25
N ALA A 75 7.03 12.39 -5.18
CA ALA A 75 5.65 12.42 -4.71
C ALA A 75 5.18 13.85 -4.42
N GLY A 76 4.00 14.21 -4.94
CA GLY A 76 3.43 15.55 -4.81
C GLY A 76 2.16 15.62 -3.98
N LYS A 77 1.46 14.49 -3.76
CA LYS A 77 0.16 14.45 -3.08
C LYS A 77 0.19 13.54 -1.87
N PHE A 78 0.45 12.25 -2.09
CA PHE A 78 0.47 11.26 -1.02
C PHE A 78 1.37 10.05 -1.30
N ILE A 79 1.84 9.42 -0.22
CA ILE A 79 2.57 8.15 -0.22
C ILE A 79 1.87 7.21 0.75
N HIS A 80 1.38 6.06 0.27
CA HIS A 80 0.82 5.00 1.10
C HIS A 80 1.69 3.74 0.98
N ILE A 81 2.16 3.24 2.11
CA ILE A 81 3.01 2.05 2.21
C ILE A 81 2.31 1.01 3.09
N GLU A 82 2.11 -0.18 2.57
CA GLU A 82 1.68 -1.36 3.31
C GLU A 82 2.76 -2.44 3.16
N ILE A 83 3.42 -2.80 4.26
CA ILE A 83 4.56 -3.70 4.21
C ILE A 83 4.51 -4.75 5.32
N PHE A 84 4.87 -6.00 4.99
CA PHE A 84 4.96 -7.05 6.00
C PHE A 84 6.14 -6.83 6.96
N GLY A 85 7.34 -6.64 6.43
CA GLY A 85 8.56 -6.51 7.20
C GLY A 85 9.32 -5.22 6.89
N ILE A 86 9.58 -4.47 7.93
CA ILE A 86 10.51 -3.33 7.91
C ILE A 86 11.41 -3.46 9.14
N GLU A 87 12.67 -3.18 9.00
CA GLU A 87 13.66 -3.28 10.08
C GLU A 87 14.50 -2.01 10.18
N SER A 88 14.98 -1.74 11.37
CA SER A 88 15.92 -0.64 11.60
C SER A 88 17.29 -0.95 10.95
N GLY A 89 17.79 -0.05 10.12
CA GLY A 89 19.03 -0.23 9.39
C GLY A 89 19.20 0.82 8.31
N GLU A 90 20.21 0.67 7.48
CA GLU A 90 20.55 1.66 6.46
C GLU A 90 19.42 1.92 5.46
N LEU A 91 18.73 0.87 5.02
CA LEU A 91 17.60 1.00 4.10
C LEU A 91 16.44 1.78 4.73
N PHE A 92 16.16 1.53 6.04
CA PHE A 92 15.17 2.29 6.80
C PHE A 92 15.56 3.76 6.89
N GLU A 93 16.83 4.08 7.17
CA GLU A 93 17.28 5.47 7.29
C GLU A 93 17.13 6.23 5.96
N GLN A 94 17.43 5.59 4.84
CA GLN A 94 17.21 6.18 3.51
C GLN A 94 15.71 6.42 3.25
N LEU A 95 14.86 5.44 3.54
CA LEU A 95 13.40 5.57 3.40
C LEU A 95 12.87 6.68 4.31
N PHE A 96 13.26 6.67 5.60
CA PHE A 96 12.82 7.66 6.58
C PHE A 96 13.20 9.08 6.17
N ALA A 97 14.42 9.28 5.67
CA ALA A 97 14.86 10.60 5.19
C ALA A 97 13.98 11.12 4.05
N ILE A 98 13.66 10.26 3.07
CA ILE A 98 12.79 10.60 1.95
C ILE A 98 11.37 10.93 2.43
N LEU A 99 10.79 10.06 3.25
CA LEU A 99 9.42 10.25 3.74
C LEU A 99 9.29 11.52 4.58
N SER A 100 10.28 11.79 5.46
CA SER A 100 10.30 13.01 6.29
C SER A 100 10.42 14.28 5.44
N GLU A 101 11.23 14.25 4.39
CA GLU A 101 11.33 15.36 3.44
C GLU A 101 9.99 15.60 2.72
N ARG A 102 9.32 14.54 2.29
CA ARG A 102 8.02 14.67 1.62
C ARG A 102 6.93 15.21 2.56
N VAL A 103 6.88 14.74 3.80
CA VAL A 103 5.98 15.32 4.82
C VAL A 103 6.25 16.82 5.00
N SER A 104 7.53 17.21 5.10
CA SER A 104 7.91 18.62 5.23
C SER A 104 7.49 19.46 4.00
N ALA A 105 7.37 18.83 2.83
CA ALA A 105 6.85 19.43 1.61
C ALA A 105 5.30 19.40 1.50
N GLY A 106 4.59 18.92 2.52
CA GLY A 106 3.12 18.89 2.55
C GLY A 106 2.50 17.61 1.96
N VAL A 107 3.30 16.59 1.64
CA VAL A 107 2.82 15.31 1.14
C VAL A 107 2.26 14.46 2.29
N GLU A 108 1.07 13.87 2.11
CA GLU A 108 0.50 12.92 3.06
C GLU A 108 1.28 11.62 3.02
N VAL A 109 1.80 11.15 4.16
CA VAL A 109 2.55 9.88 4.22
C VAL A 109 1.94 8.94 5.25
N ARG A 110 1.52 7.76 4.79
CA ARG A 110 0.97 6.68 5.63
C ARG A 110 1.76 5.40 5.47
N VAL A 111 2.12 4.79 6.59
CA VAL A 111 2.87 3.52 6.62
C VAL A 111 2.15 2.54 7.53
N ILE A 112 1.76 1.39 7.00
CA ILE A 112 1.23 0.26 7.75
C ILE A 112 2.25 -0.88 7.67
N PHE A 113 2.66 -1.40 8.82
CA PHE A 113 3.60 -2.52 8.90
C PHE A 113 3.08 -3.61 9.83
N ASP A 114 3.35 -4.88 9.50
CA ASP A 114 2.95 -6.00 10.37
C ASP A 114 3.82 -6.05 11.62
N SER A 115 3.19 -6.20 12.79
CA SER A 115 3.89 -6.18 14.08
C SER A 115 4.86 -7.35 14.28
N VAL A 116 4.58 -8.49 13.65
CA VAL A 116 5.44 -9.68 13.75
C VAL A 116 6.53 -9.66 12.69
N GLY A 117 6.17 -9.28 11.46
CA GLY A 117 7.13 -9.11 10.37
C GLY A 117 8.16 -8.02 10.63
N SER A 118 7.78 -7.01 11.40
CA SER A 118 8.63 -5.84 11.70
C SER A 118 9.21 -5.85 13.12
N ARG A 119 9.48 -7.03 13.70
CA ARG A 119 10.06 -7.14 15.05
C ARG A 119 11.43 -6.46 15.19
N ALA A 120 12.18 -6.38 14.10
CA ALA A 120 13.50 -5.73 14.05
C ALA A 120 13.38 -4.20 13.92
N LEU A 121 12.19 -3.64 13.72
CA LEU A 121 11.96 -2.20 13.76
C LEU A 121 11.91 -1.73 15.22
N LYS A 122 12.84 -0.88 15.59
CA LYS A 122 12.94 -0.35 16.96
C LYS A 122 11.80 0.62 17.24
N ILE A 123 11.28 0.58 18.46
CA ILE A 123 10.20 1.48 18.92
C ILE A 123 10.57 2.95 18.68
N ARG A 124 11.81 3.33 18.95
CA ARG A 124 12.31 4.69 18.71
C ARG A 124 12.17 5.13 17.25
N ASP A 125 12.29 4.20 16.30
CA ASP A 125 12.23 4.51 14.86
C ASP A 125 10.77 4.70 14.42
N VAL A 126 9.83 3.99 15.04
CA VAL A 126 8.39 4.24 14.90
C VAL A 126 8.02 5.62 15.47
N GLU A 127 8.57 5.97 16.62
CA GLU A 127 8.36 7.29 17.25
C GLU A 127 8.97 8.41 16.39
N ARG A 128 10.14 8.20 15.81
CA ARG A 128 10.75 9.13 14.84
C ARG A 128 9.84 9.38 13.64
N MET A 129 9.30 8.33 13.04
CA MET A 129 8.34 8.47 11.94
C MET A 129 7.15 9.35 12.34
N ARG A 130 6.54 9.05 13.49
CA ARG A 130 5.37 9.80 13.98
C ARG A 130 5.69 11.26 14.30
N THR A 131 6.85 11.49 14.92
CA THR A 131 7.31 12.86 15.25
C THR A 131 7.58 13.67 13.99
N ALA A 132 8.04 13.01 12.91
CA ALA A 132 8.22 13.65 11.61
C ALA A 132 6.89 13.88 10.85
N GLY A 133 5.73 13.51 11.43
CA GLY A 133 4.42 13.68 10.81
C GLY A 133 4.01 12.53 9.88
N ILE A 134 4.76 11.42 9.88
CA ILE A 134 4.38 10.20 9.13
C ILE A 134 3.34 9.45 9.95
N GLU A 135 2.18 9.14 9.36
CA GLU A 135 1.16 8.29 9.97
C GLU A 135 1.60 6.81 9.95
N ALA A 136 2.31 6.38 11.00
CA ALA A 136 2.87 5.03 11.12
C ALA A 136 2.04 4.14 12.06
N TYR A 137 1.53 3.02 11.53
CA TYR A 137 0.64 2.09 12.24
C TYR A 137 1.16 0.66 12.20
N SER A 138 1.16 0.03 13.38
CA SER A 138 1.43 -1.40 13.52
C SER A 138 0.16 -2.21 13.30
N TYR A 139 0.15 -3.10 12.31
CA TYR A 139 -0.95 -4.01 12.05
C TYR A 139 -0.91 -5.19 13.03
N MET A 140 -2.04 -5.45 13.69
CA MET A 140 -2.24 -6.54 14.66
C MET A 140 -1.10 -6.65 15.70
N PRO A 141 -0.91 -5.64 16.57
CA PRO A 141 0.09 -5.70 17.63
C PRO A 141 -0.21 -6.88 18.57
N VAL A 142 0.81 -7.68 18.87
CA VAL A 142 0.71 -8.84 19.78
C VAL A 142 1.07 -8.38 21.18
N TRP A 143 0.05 -8.21 22.03
CA TRP A 143 0.22 -7.78 23.43
C TRP A 143 0.54 -8.92 24.38
N LEU A 144 0.05 -10.16 24.08
CA LEU A 144 0.24 -11.36 24.90
C LEU A 144 0.40 -12.58 24.00
N PRO A 145 1.61 -13.19 23.89
CA PRO A 145 1.88 -14.32 23.01
C PRO A 145 1.04 -15.58 23.31
N HIS A 146 0.61 -15.77 24.55
CA HIS A 146 -0.09 -16.98 25.00
C HIS A 146 -1.59 -17.03 24.67
N PHE A 147 -2.20 -15.92 24.26
CA PHE A 147 -3.63 -15.84 23.91
C PHE A 147 -3.87 -15.53 22.42
N ALA A 148 -2.84 -15.61 21.60
CA ALA A 148 -2.94 -15.16 20.22
C ALA A 148 -3.48 -16.26 19.28
N ASN A 149 -4.77 -16.60 19.38
CA ASN A 149 -5.46 -17.40 18.35
C ASN A 149 -5.36 -16.78 16.92
N LYS A 150 -4.89 -15.55 16.83
CA LYS A 150 -4.71 -14.80 15.56
C LYS A 150 -3.25 -14.62 15.17
N PHE A 151 -2.33 -15.38 15.75
CA PHE A 151 -0.89 -15.24 15.45
C PHE A 151 -0.56 -15.48 13.97
N ASN A 152 -1.34 -16.34 13.30
CA ASN A 152 -1.16 -16.66 11.88
C ASN A 152 -1.88 -15.70 10.92
N TYR A 153 -2.74 -14.81 11.43
CA TYR A 153 -3.40 -13.80 10.59
C TYR A 153 -2.45 -12.62 10.41
N ARG A 154 -1.57 -12.71 9.41
CA ARG A 154 -0.56 -11.67 9.14
C ARG A 154 -0.82 -11.01 7.80
N ASN A 155 -0.50 -9.74 7.74
CA ASN A 155 -0.54 -8.99 6.51
C ASN A 155 0.78 -9.16 5.74
N HIS A 156 0.80 -10.07 4.77
CA HIS A 156 2.00 -10.35 3.98
C HIS A 156 2.11 -9.51 2.70
N ARG A 157 1.35 -8.42 2.61
CA ARG A 157 1.39 -7.50 1.46
C ARG A 157 2.64 -6.63 1.50
N LYS A 158 3.13 -6.27 0.33
CA LYS A 158 4.17 -5.27 0.09
C LYS A 158 3.63 -4.38 -1.02
N ILE A 159 3.06 -3.26 -0.65
CA ILE A 159 2.40 -2.34 -1.57
C ILE A 159 2.89 -0.93 -1.26
N VAL A 160 3.33 -0.23 -2.29
CA VAL A 160 3.59 1.21 -2.22
C VAL A 160 2.75 1.89 -3.28
N VAL A 161 1.99 2.91 -2.90
CA VAL A 161 1.21 3.73 -3.82
C VAL A 161 1.65 5.17 -3.69
N ILE A 162 1.99 5.78 -4.81
CA ILE A 162 2.49 7.15 -4.88
C ILE A 162 1.54 7.93 -5.77
N ASP A 163 0.89 8.95 -5.22
CA ASP A 163 -0.02 9.89 -5.90
C ASP A 163 -1.22 9.24 -6.62
N GLY A 164 -1.42 7.92 -6.47
CA GLY A 164 -2.39 7.14 -7.23
C GLY A 164 -1.96 6.84 -8.67
N GLU A 165 -0.72 7.14 -9.04
CA GLU A 165 -0.18 7.02 -10.40
C GLU A 165 0.88 5.92 -10.50
N VAL A 166 1.70 5.75 -9.46
CA VAL A 166 2.76 4.73 -9.41
C VAL A 166 2.49 3.75 -8.29
N GLY A 167 2.63 2.46 -8.58
CA GLY A 167 2.48 1.37 -7.61
C GLY A 167 3.63 0.38 -7.68
N TYR A 168 4.09 -0.08 -6.50
CA TYR A 168 5.02 -1.19 -6.34
C TYR A 168 4.36 -2.31 -5.55
N THR A 169 4.56 -3.56 -5.99
CA THR A 169 4.01 -4.75 -5.34
C THR A 169 4.94 -5.96 -5.51
#